data_1428484744276f4f79e87003d4337c0b
#
_entry.id   1428484744276f4f79e87003d4337c0b
#
_cell.length_a   1.000
_cell.length_b   1.000
_cell.length_c   1.000
_cell.angle_alpha   90.00
_cell.angle_beta   90.00
_cell.angle_gamma   90.00
#
_symmetry.space_group_name_H-M   'P 1'
#
loop_
_entity.id
_entity.type
_entity.pdbx_description
1 polymer ?
#
loop_
_entity_poly.entity_id
_entity_poly.type
_entity_poly.pdbx_seq_one_letter_code
_entity_poly.pdbx_strand_id
1 'polypeptide(L)'
;MRTPREAPNVGVAHGTWGEDVAVEYLRVHGYEIVDRNVRPCRRDHRLEIDVIAYDRMFDVMAFVEVKQHARRSPYARRLRSVTRRKMDLLRRACRTWLAKEHWTGGYRFDVIEVYGAPESRTRAEIDHIPGVRLFEKDERFVRWND
;
A
#
# COMPACT_ATOMS: atom_id res chain seq x y z
N MET A 1 -4.18 14.32 18.55
CA MET A 1 -2.97 14.07 17.73
C MET A 1 -2.30 12.83 18.28
N ARG A 2 -2.39 11.73 17.57
CA ARG A 2 -1.63 10.53 17.96
C ARG A 2 -0.17 10.76 17.62
N THR A 3 0.72 10.70 18.61
CA THR A 3 2.14 10.51 18.37
C THR A 3 2.34 9.20 17.59
N PRO A 4 3.19 9.18 16.56
CA PRO A 4 3.56 7.94 15.91
C PRO A 4 4.07 6.98 16.99
N ARG A 5 3.43 5.83 17.13
CA ARG A 5 4.07 4.75 17.88
C ARG A 5 5.38 4.47 17.17
N GLU A 6 6.48 4.54 17.87
CA GLU A 6 7.71 3.91 17.41
C GLU A 6 7.33 2.51 16.97
N ALA A 7 7.55 2.23 15.68
CA ALA A 7 7.29 0.91 15.15
C ALA A 7 8.05 -0.07 16.02
N PRO A 8 7.40 -1.10 16.57
CA PRO A 8 8.12 -2.12 17.29
C PRO A 8 9.20 -2.64 16.35
N ASN A 9 10.41 -2.71 16.84
CA ASN A 9 11.55 -3.30 16.15
C ASN A 9 11.31 -4.81 16.00
N VAL A 10 10.25 -5.14 15.27
CA VAL A 10 9.90 -6.52 14.93
C VAL A 10 10.88 -6.92 13.87
N GLY A 11 11.62 -7.96 14.13
CA GLY A 11 12.61 -8.51 13.23
C GLY A 11 12.11 -8.45 11.79
N VAL A 12 12.86 -7.72 10.98
CA VAL A 12 12.56 -7.31 9.63
C VAL A 12 12.13 -8.54 8.84
N ALA A 13 10.81 -8.71 8.66
CA ALA A 13 10.33 -9.49 7.55
C ALA A 13 10.85 -8.76 6.31
N HIS A 14 11.88 -9.32 5.68
CA HIS A 14 12.46 -8.74 4.49
C HIS A 14 11.38 -8.69 3.42
N GLY A 15 10.78 -7.51 3.23
CA GLY A 15 9.95 -7.25 2.08
C GLY A 15 10.71 -7.55 0.80
N THR A 16 10.01 -7.77 -0.28
CA THR A 16 10.64 -7.90 -1.59
C THR A 16 11.40 -6.61 -1.92
N TRP A 17 12.37 -6.70 -2.83
CA TRP A 17 13.06 -5.51 -3.33
C TRP A 17 12.07 -4.44 -3.84
N GLY A 18 11.01 -4.85 -4.55
CA GLY A 18 9.98 -3.92 -5.04
C GLY A 18 9.28 -3.16 -3.92
N GLU A 19 9.00 -3.82 -2.80
CA GLU A 19 8.42 -3.17 -1.63
C GLU A 19 9.39 -2.17 -1.00
N ASP A 20 10.68 -2.50 -0.92
CA ASP A 20 11.69 -1.59 -0.40
C ASP A 20 11.81 -0.33 -1.27
N VAL A 21 11.76 -0.48 -2.59
CA VAL A 21 11.75 0.62 -3.55
C VAL A 21 10.51 1.49 -3.36
N ALA A 22 9.35 0.88 -3.20
CA ALA A 22 8.09 1.60 -2.97
C ALA A 22 8.12 2.39 -1.66
N VAL A 23 8.65 1.81 -0.59
CA VAL A 23 8.78 2.47 0.71
C VAL A 23 9.69 3.70 0.61
N GLU A 24 10.84 3.58 -0.03
CA GLU A 24 11.74 4.72 -0.22
C GLU A 24 11.11 5.83 -1.06
N TYR A 25 10.43 5.46 -2.14
CA TYR A 25 9.65 6.40 -2.94
C TYR A 25 8.63 7.17 -2.10
N LEU A 26 7.87 6.47 -1.28
CA LEU A 26 6.85 7.08 -0.41
C LEU A 26 7.48 8.06 0.59
N ARG A 27 8.57 7.69 1.22
CA ARG A 27 9.30 8.56 2.16
C ARG A 27 9.78 9.84 1.49
N VAL A 28 10.37 9.74 0.31
CA VAL A 28 10.86 10.89 -0.46
C VAL A 28 9.71 11.83 -0.84
N HIS A 29 8.52 11.29 -1.06
CA HIS A 29 7.32 12.07 -1.41
C HIS A 29 6.49 12.54 -0.19
N GLY A 30 7.07 12.49 1.01
CA GLY A 30 6.44 13.06 2.21
C GLY A 30 5.48 12.15 2.94
N TYR A 31 5.42 10.87 2.59
CA TYR A 31 4.64 9.89 3.34
C TYR A 31 5.39 9.41 4.58
N GLU A 32 4.67 9.18 5.64
CA GLU A 32 5.17 8.47 6.81
C GLU A 32 4.80 7.00 6.72
N ILE A 33 5.78 6.12 6.79
CA ILE A 33 5.52 4.68 6.79
C ILE A 33 5.01 4.26 8.17
N VAL A 34 3.78 3.77 8.18
CA VAL A 34 3.12 3.34 9.43
C VAL A 34 3.41 1.87 9.71
N ASP A 35 3.32 1.02 8.70
CA ASP A 35 3.59 -0.41 8.83
C ASP A 35 3.87 -1.06 7.48
N ARG A 36 4.44 -2.26 7.49
CA ARG A 36 4.76 -3.05 6.31
C ARG A 36 4.39 -4.51 6.52
N ASN A 37 3.99 -5.19 5.44
CA ASN A 37 3.66 -6.61 5.45
C ASN A 37 2.69 -6.95 6.58
N VAL A 38 1.60 -6.20 6.64
CA VAL A 38 0.64 -6.26 7.73
C VAL A 38 -0.37 -7.35 7.49
N ARG A 39 -0.54 -8.22 8.46
CA ARG A 39 -1.59 -9.24 8.49
C ARG A 39 -2.55 -8.93 9.63
N PRO A 40 -3.60 -8.12 9.38
CA PRO A 40 -4.48 -7.64 10.43
C PRO A 40 -5.31 -8.74 11.08
N CYS A 41 -5.59 -9.81 10.34
CA CYS A 41 -6.34 -10.95 10.83
C CYS A 41 -5.42 -12.15 11.07
N ARG A 42 -5.23 -12.54 12.33
CA ARG A 42 -4.36 -13.69 12.69
C ARG A 42 -4.85 -15.03 12.14
N ARG A 43 -6.14 -15.15 11.88
CA ARG A 43 -6.77 -16.41 11.42
C ARG A 43 -6.75 -16.57 9.91
N ASP A 44 -6.51 -15.50 9.18
CA ASP A 44 -6.51 -15.54 7.72
C ASP A 44 -5.24 -14.88 7.18
N HIS A 45 -4.25 -15.70 6.87
CA HIS A 45 -2.95 -15.26 6.34
C HIS A 45 -3.02 -14.69 4.91
N ARG A 46 -4.17 -14.82 4.22
CA ARG A 46 -4.38 -14.22 2.91
C ARG A 46 -4.66 -12.72 3.00
N LEU A 47 -5.02 -12.22 4.19
CA LEU A 47 -5.31 -10.81 4.45
C LEU A 47 -4.01 -10.07 4.76
N GLU A 48 -3.24 -9.73 3.73
CA GLU A 48 -1.98 -9.01 3.84
C GLU A 48 -2.05 -7.66 3.11
N ILE A 49 -1.49 -6.64 3.74
CA ILE A 49 -1.31 -5.30 3.18
C ILE A 49 0.20 -5.06 3.08
N ASP A 50 0.69 -4.74 1.89
CA ASP A 50 2.14 -4.60 1.65
C ASP A 50 2.73 -3.40 2.40
N VAL A 51 2.11 -2.24 2.30
CA VAL A 51 2.55 -1.02 2.98
C VAL A 51 1.35 -0.22 3.47
N ILE A 52 1.45 0.31 4.66
CA ILE A 52 0.52 1.33 5.18
C ILE A 52 1.31 2.60 5.40
N ALA A 53 0.89 3.68 4.78
CA ALA A 53 1.57 4.97 4.82
C ALA A 53 0.58 6.11 5.11
N TYR A 54 1.05 7.09 5.87
CA TYR A 54 0.28 8.28 6.16
C TYR A 54 0.69 9.41 5.22
N ASP A 55 -0.28 9.90 4.43
CA ASP A 55 -0.10 11.05 3.57
C ASP A 55 -0.33 12.33 4.38
N ARG A 56 0.76 13.00 4.74
CA ARG A 56 0.71 14.19 5.58
C ARG A 56 0.07 15.39 4.88
N MET A 57 0.18 15.45 3.55
CA MET A 57 -0.36 16.57 2.78
C MET A 57 -1.88 16.58 2.79
N PHE A 58 -2.48 15.40 2.65
CA PHE A 58 -3.94 15.25 2.56
C PHE A 58 -4.59 14.71 3.84
N ASP A 59 -3.78 14.42 4.86
CA ASP A 59 -4.26 13.82 6.13
C ASP A 59 -5.07 12.54 5.90
N VAL A 60 -4.49 11.62 5.13
CA VAL A 60 -5.14 10.39 4.69
C VAL A 60 -4.23 9.19 4.96
N MET A 61 -4.80 8.10 5.44
CA MET A 61 -4.11 6.82 5.55
C MET A 61 -4.17 6.09 4.21
N ALA A 62 -3.02 5.81 3.62
CA ALA A 62 -2.91 5.09 2.37
C ALA A 62 -2.56 3.62 2.61
N PHE A 63 -3.39 2.73 2.10
CA PHE A 63 -3.10 1.30 2.01
C PHE A 63 -2.53 1.03 0.63
N VAL A 64 -1.33 0.50 0.57
CA VAL A 64 -0.57 0.40 -0.67
C VAL A 64 -0.32 -1.07 -1.02
N GLU A 65 -0.75 -1.45 -2.21
CA GLU A 65 -0.37 -2.71 -2.85
C GLU A 65 0.80 -2.46 -3.79
N VAL A 66 1.86 -3.25 -3.65
CA VAL A 66 3.06 -3.12 -4.48
C VAL A 66 3.09 -4.24 -5.51
N LYS A 67 3.27 -3.86 -6.77
CA LYS A 67 3.44 -4.78 -7.90
C LYS A 67 4.81 -4.61 -8.51
N GLN A 68 5.57 -5.69 -8.55
CA GLN A 68 6.91 -5.71 -9.12
C GLN A 68 6.91 -6.36 -10.50
N HIS A 69 7.55 -5.70 -11.46
CA HIS A 69 7.72 -6.17 -12.83
C HIS A 69 9.19 -6.06 -13.23
N ALA A 70 9.71 -7.08 -13.94
CA ALA A 70 11.09 -7.06 -14.42
C ALA A 70 11.33 -5.94 -15.42
N ARG A 71 10.33 -5.64 -16.24
CA ARG A 71 10.35 -4.56 -17.24
C ARG A 71 8.95 -4.04 -17.53
N ARG A 72 8.88 -2.82 -18.03
CA ARG A 72 7.65 -2.24 -18.53
C ARG A 72 7.24 -2.94 -19.83
N SER A 73 5.96 -3.33 -19.92
CA SER A 73 5.37 -3.90 -21.13
C SER A 73 4.23 -3.01 -21.63
N PRO A 74 4.19 -2.68 -22.94
CA PRO A 74 3.10 -1.89 -23.50
C PRO A 74 1.74 -2.63 -23.49
N TYR A 75 1.76 -3.94 -23.32
CA TYR A 75 0.55 -4.77 -23.26
C TYR A 75 0.07 -5.05 -21.83
N ALA A 76 0.87 -4.72 -20.83
CA ALA A 76 0.46 -4.86 -19.44
C ALA A 76 -0.55 -3.76 -19.09
N ARG A 77 -1.81 -4.14 -18.93
CA ARG A 77 -2.80 -3.23 -18.35
C ARG A 77 -2.49 -3.04 -16.88
N ARG A 78 -2.45 -1.79 -16.45
CA ARG A 78 -2.40 -1.44 -15.04
C ARG A 78 -3.53 -2.16 -14.30
N LEU A 79 -3.24 -2.71 -13.12
CA LEU A 79 -4.19 -3.39 -12.25
C LEU A 79 -4.71 -4.77 -12.73
N ARG A 80 -4.22 -5.33 -13.84
CA ARG A 80 -4.63 -6.67 -14.28
C ARG A 80 -4.38 -7.78 -13.26
N SER A 81 -3.38 -7.61 -12.42
CA SER A 81 -3.02 -8.57 -11.38
C SER A 81 -3.90 -8.49 -10.14
N VAL A 82 -4.82 -7.54 -10.06
CA VAL A 82 -5.74 -7.39 -8.94
C VAL A 82 -7.09 -8.00 -9.31
N THR A 83 -7.26 -9.29 -9.01
CA THR A 83 -8.52 -9.99 -9.23
C THR A 83 -9.61 -9.49 -8.28
N ARG A 84 -10.89 -9.74 -8.61
CA ARG A 84 -12.01 -9.45 -7.71
C ARG A 84 -11.85 -10.09 -6.33
N ARG A 85 -11.39 -11.35 -6.30
CA ARG A 85 -11.11 -12.07 -5.04
C ARG A 85 -10.03 -11.35 -4.22
N LYS A 86 -8.96 -10.91 -4.86
CA LYS A 86 -7.89 -10.18 -4.18
C LYS A 86 -8.39 -8.83 -3.66
N MET A 87 -9.22 -8.13 -4.41
CA MET A 87 -9.84 -6.88 -3.94
C MET A 87 -10.72 -7.11 -2.71
N ASP A 88 -11.48 -8.19 -2.66
CA ASP A 88 -12.29 -8.55 -1.49
C ASP A 88 -11.42 -8.83 -0.25
N LEU A 89 -10.31 -9.55 -0.44
CA LEU A 89 -9.35 -9.80 0.64
C LEU A 89 -8.70 -8.51 1.14
N LEU A 90 -8.32 -7.62 0.23
CA LEU A 90 -7.74 -6.32 0.57
C LEU A 90 -8.73 -5.44 1.33
N ARG A 91 -10.00 -5.39 0.91
CA ARG A 91 -11.05 -4.65 1.65
C ARG A 91 -11.17 -5.14 3.09
N ARG A 92 -11.20 -6.47 3.27
CA ARG A 92 -11.29 -7.08 4.61
C ARG A 92 -10.06 -6.74 5.45
N ALA A 93 -8.86 -6.82 4.87
CA ALA A 93 -7.63 -6.48 5.55
C ALA A 93 -7.63 -5.01 5.98
N CYS A 94 -7.98 -4.09 5.10
CA CYS A 94 -8.06 -2.66 5.40
C CYS A 94 -9.07 -2.36 6.51
N ARG A 95 -10.29 -2.90 6.42
CA ARG A 95 -11.31 -2.71 7.44
C ARG A 95 -10.89 -3.25 8.80
N THR A 96 -10.26 -4.41 8.82
CA THR A 96 -9.75 -5.01 10.06
C THR A 96 -8.68 -4.14 10.70
N TRP A 97 -7.75 -3.63 9.90
CA TRP A 97 -6.71 -2.72 10.38
C TRP A 97 -7.30 -1.41 10.93
N LEU A 98 -8.20 -0.79 10.17
CA LEU A 98 -8.87 0.45 10.57
C LEU A 98 -9.57 0.31 11.92
N ALA A 99 -10.27 -0.80 12.12
CA ALA A 99 -10.96 -1.09 13.37
C ALA A 99 -10.00 -1.32 14.54
N LYS A 100 -8.93 -2.10 14.32
CA LYS A 100 -7.92 -2.37 15.36
C LYS A 100 -7.17 -1.13 15.79
N GLU A 101 -6.80 -0.28 14.86
CA GLU A 101 -6.03 0.93 15.11
C GLU A 101 -6.91 2.12 15.47
N HIS A 102 -8.22 1.95 15.48
CA HIS A 102 -9.19 3.02 15.77
C HIS A 102 -8.97 4.28 14.91
N TRP A 103 -8.61 4.08 13.65
CA TRP A 103 -8.46 5.18 12.72
C TRP A 103 -9.83 5.69 12.27
N THR A 104 -10.12 6.97 12.50
CA THR A 104 -11.39 7.62 12.16
C THR A 104 -11.28 8.63 11.03
N GLY A 105 -10.06 8.91 10.56
CA GLY A 105 -9.79 9.82 9.45
C GLY A 105 -10.07 9.20 8.09
N GLY A 106 -9.79 9.97 7.05
CA GLY A 106 -9.87 9.50 5.67
C GLY A 106 -8.85 8.40 5.38
N TYR A 107 -9.16 7.55 4.45
CA TYR A 107 -8.25 6.53 3.96
C TYR A 107 -8.40 6.31 2.47
N ARG A 108 -7.34 5.79 1.88
CA ARG A 108 -7.21 5.62 0.44
C ARG A 108 -6.52 4.30 0.14
N PHE A 109 -6.86 3.69 -0.98
CA PHE A 109 -6.15 2.53 -1.49
C PHE A 109 -5.33 2.93 -2.72
N ASP A 110 -4.02 2.66 -2.66
CA ASP A 110 -3.08 2.98 -3.71
C ASP A 110 -2.44 1.71 -4.27
N VAL A 111 -2.04 1.76 -5.52
CA VAL A 111 -1.17 0.76 -6.14
C VAL A 111 0.12 1.43 -6.56
N ILE A 112 1.24 0.83 -6.21
CA ILE A 112 2.56 1.21 -6.71
C ILE A 112 3.11 0.08 -7.55
N GLU A 113 3.37 0.38 -8.82
CA GLU A 113 4.05 -0.54 -9.72
C GLU A 113 5.53 -0.17 -9.80
N VAL A 114 6.39 -1.16 -9.56
CA VAL A 114 7.85 -1.01 -9.58
C VAL A 114 8.40 -1.83 -10.73
N TYR A 115 9.12 -1.17 -11.64
CA TYR A 115 9.73 -1.79 -12.81
C TYR A 115 11.24 -1.83 -12.66
N GLY A 116 11.81 -3.01 -12.74
CA GLY A 116 13.23 -3.24 -12.62
C GLY A 116 13.58 -4.47 -11.81
N ALA A 117 14.83 -4.57 -11.44
CA ALA A 117 15.38 -5.66 -10.66
C ALA A 117 16.54 -5.19 -9.79
N PRO A 118 16.82 -5.85 -8.65
CA PRO A 118 17.89 -5.42 -7.73
C PRO A 118 19.29 -5.47 -8.36
N GLU A 119 19.50 -6.37 -9.30
CA GLU A 119 20.76 -6.52 -10.04
C GLU A 119 20.90 -5.58 -11.24
N SER A 120 19.86 -4.86 -11.59
CA SER A 120 19.88 -3.91 -12.71
C SER A 120 20.71 -2.67 -12.36
N ARG A 121 21.52 -2.20 -13.33
CA ARG A 121 22.26 -0.93 -13.20
C ARG A 121 21.40 0.30 -13.43
N THR A 122 20.22 0.11 -14.02
CA THR A 122 19.27 1.19 -14.24
C THR A 122 18.42 1.41 -13.00
N ARG A 123 18.06 2.67 -12.77
CA ARG A 123 17.17 3.03 -11.69
C ARG A 123 15.79 2.41 -11.91
N ALA A 124 15.14 1.92 -10.84
CA ALA A 124 13.78 1.45 -10.91
C ALA A 124 12.84 2.58 -11.37
N GLU A 125 11.90 2.23 -12.25
CA GLU A 125 10.81 3.10 -12.62
C GLU A 125 9.60 2.80 -11.74
N ILE A 126 8.87 3.84 -11.36
CA ILE A 126 7.73 3.72 -10.46
C ILE A 126 6.51 4.40 -11.07
N ASP A 127 5.39 3.67 -11.09
CA ASP A 127 4.07 4.24 -11.33
C ASP A 127 3.27 4.17 -10.03
N HIS A 128 2.92 5.32 -9.48
CA HIS A 128 2.04 5.44 -8.33
C HIS A 128 0.63 5.76 -8.79
N ILE A 129 -0.30 4.90 -8.50
CA ILE A 129 -1.72 5.03 -8.84
C ILE A 129 -2.49 5.24 -7.53
N PRO A 130 -2.70 6.50 -7.12
CA PRO A 130 -3.42 6.79 -5.88
C PRO A 130 -4.92 6.69 -6.06
N GLY A 131 -5.63 6.42 -4.98
CA GLY A 131 -7.08 6.47 -4.94
C GLY A 131 -7.77 5.44 -5.83
N VAL A 132 -7.24 4.23 -5.91
CA VAL A 132 -7.88 3.12 -6.63
C VAL A 132 -9.21 2.77 -5.96
N ARG A 133 -10.25 2.62 -6.76
CA ARG A 133 -11.59 2.32 -6.27
C ARG A 133 -11.66 0.94 -5.63
N LEU A 134 -11.67 0.91 -4.32
CA LEU A 134 -11.78 -0.32 -3.52
C LEU A 134 -13.09 -0.36 -2.72
N PHE A 135 -13.54 0.79 -2.22
CA PHE A 135 -14.76 0.94 -1.44
C PHE A 135 -15.71 1.93 -2.14
N GLU A 136 -16.92 1.48 -2.45
CA GLU A 136 -17.86 2.31 -3.23
C GLU A 136 -18.74 3.23 -2.39
N LYS A 137 -19.00 2.85 -1.15
CA LYS A 137 -20.00 3.50 -0.29
C LYS A 137 -19.49 3.96 1.07
N ASP A 138 -18.20 4.12 1.22
CA ASP A 138 -17.62 4.62 2.47
C ASP A 138 -17.20 6.08 2.28
N GLU A 139 -17.84 6.99 3.01
CA GLU A 139 -17.58 8.43 2.94
C GLU A 139 -16.15 8.81 3.35
N ARG A 140 -15.49 7.97 4.15
CA ARG A 140 -14.09 8.17 4.54
C ARG A 140 -13.10 7.69 3.48
N PHE A 141 -13.58 6.94 2.47
CA PHE A 141 -12.73 6.44 1.40
C PHE A 141 -12.52 7.53 0.35
N VAL A 142 -11.28 8.01 0.28
CA VAL A 142 -10.88 9.06 -0.65
C VAL A 142 -10.45 8.44 -1.97
N ARG A 143 -11.12 8.84 -3.04
CA ARG A 143 -10.75 8.53 -4.41
C ARG A 143 -10.08 9.75 -5.06
N TRP A 144 -9.11 9.50 -5.91
CA TRP A 144 -8.29 10.57 -6.45
C TRP A 144 -9.05 11.56 -7.35
N ASN A 145 -10.11 11.09 -7.98
CA ASN A 145 -10.87 11.88 -8.96
C ASN A 145 -12.30 12.24 -8.52
N ASP A 146 -12.54 12.25 -7.24
CA ASP A 146 -13.83 12.68 -6.72
C ASP A 146 -13.89 14.17 -6.49
#